data_a8c64375f9029ac4d65e941ba11cb4db
#
_entry.id   a8c64375f9029ac4d65e941ba11cb4db
#
_cell.length_a   1.000
_cell.length_b   1.000
_cell.length_c   1.000
_cell.angle_alpha   90.00
_cell.angle_beta   90.00
_cell.angle_gamma   90.00
#
_symmetry.space_group_name_H-M   'P 1'
#
loop_
_entity.id
_entity.type
_entity.pdbx_description
1 polymer ?
#
loop_
_entity_poly.entity_id
_entity_poly.type
_entity_poly.pdbx_seq_one_letter_code
_entity_poly.pdbx_strand_id
1 'polypeptide(L)'
;SLDDFRRLPVLTKTDLRTHGGALLSNLCCREGSVRKKTSGSTGVSVEVFVDEPAQQFKRACTLRADEWSGWRFGEPVAMVWGNPEFEKRGWRGRLRNALLERATYLDTLKMDEETLARFAMQLQRRQPTLIFGHAHSVYLFAEYICRLGLPGIRPRGVITTAMVLHNWQRRAIESAFGCRVTNRYGCEEVSLIACECECHDGLHVNADGVYVEILRDGLPVGPSQPGSVVVTDLRNRAMPLLRYQVGDVAVWSDRRCGCGRGLPLLDRLEGREADYVLTPAGELISGISLTENFALHVPGLEQLQIIQETVHRFVFRIVRGADFGEDSVRRIGELVAERFGPEVSFACEYVDAIPQEASGKYRFCISRVDNPFTRRGEAAAT
;
A
#
# COMPACT_ATOMS: atom_id res chain seq x y z
N SER A 1 9.16 26.53 -19.77
CA SER A 1 8.68 27.08 -18.48
C SER A 1 7.83 26.05 -17.73
N LEU A 2 7.52 26.29 -16.47
CA LEU A 2 6.61 25.46 -15.71
C LEU A 2 5.19 25.49 -16.32
N ASP A 3 4.80 26.59 -16.93
CA ASP A 3 3.51 26.72 -17.59
C ASP A 3 3.42 25.86 -18.85
N ASP A 4 4.51 25.72 -19.60
CA ASP A 4 4.58 24.81 -20.75
C ASP A 4 4.48 23.35 -20.29
N PHE A 5 5.14 23.03 -19.19
CA PHE A 5 5.06 21.70 -18.58
C PHE A 5 3.60 21.34 -18.17
N ARG A 6 2.86 22.27 -17.57
CA ARG A 6 1.46 22.08 -17.18
C ARG A 6 0.50 21.88 -18.35
N ARG A 7 0.89 22.23 -19.57
CA ARG A 7 0.12 21.97 -20.80
C ARG A 7 0.24 20.53 -21.30
N LEU A 8 1.23 19.76 -20.82
CA LEU A 8 1.32 18.35 -21.13
C LEU A 8 0.08 17.61 -20.66
N PRO A 9 -0.43 16.63 -21.40
CA PRO A 9 -1.55 15.83 -20.95
C PRO A 9 -1.22 15.08 -19.65
N VAL A 10 -2.24 14.81 -18.87
CA VAL A 10 -2.12 13.96 -17.69
C VAL A 10 -2.04 12.51 -18.15
N LEU A 11 -1.00 11.80 -17.74
CA LEU A 11 -0.79 10.39 -18.03
C LEU A 11 -1.62 9.53 -17.04
N THR A 12 -2.46 8.66 -17.54
CA THR A 12 -3.32 7.80 -16.72
C THR A 12 -2.78 6.37 -16.62
N LYS A 13 -3.34 5.58 -15.71
CA LYS A 13 -3.07 4.13 -15.66
C LYS A 13 -3.47 3.41 -16.94
N THR A 14 -4.54 3.87 -17.59
CA THR A 14 -5.00 3.33 -18.87
C THR A 14 -3.96 3.58 -19.95
N ASP A 15 -3.39 4.79 -20.00
CA ASP A 15 -2.32 5.11 -20.97
C ASP A 15 -1.09 4.24 -20.77
N LEU A 16 -0.67 4.04 -19.51
CA LEU A 16 0.44 3.13 -19.18
C LEU A 16 0.20 1.70 -19.68
N ARG A 17 -1.04 1.23 -19.61
CA ARG A 17 -1.42 -0.11 -20.07
C ARG A 17 -1.44 -0.21 -21.58
N THR A 18 -2.06 0.77 -22.22
CA THR A 18 -2.26 0.76 -23.68
C THR A 18 -0.97 1.05 -24.43
N HIS A 19 -0.15 1.94 -23.88
CA HIS A 19 1.03 2.49 -24.56
C HIS A 19 2.35 2.21 -23.82
N GLY A 20 2.36 1.33 -22.80
CA GLY A 20 3.55 1.11 -21.95
C GLY A 20 4.84 0.83 -22.71
N GLY A 21 4.76 0.08 -23.81
CA GLY A 21 5.91 -0.17 -24.68
C GLY A 21 6.46 1.11 -25.36
N ALA A 22 5.58 2.03 -25.74
CA ALA A 22 5.95 3.30 -26.39
C ALA A 22 6.49 4.34 -25.39
N LEU A 23 6.23 4.16 -24.08
CA LEU A 23 6.75 5.03 -23.03
C LEU A 23 8.17 4.66 -22.57
N LEU A 24 8.72 3.55 -23.08
CA LEU A 24 10.10 3.17 -22.82
C LEU A 24 11.06 4.11 -23.56
N SER A 25 12.04 4.61 -22.83
CA SER A 25 13.08 5.47 -23.38
C SER A 25 14.03 4.68 -24.28
N ASN A 26 14.34 5.22 -25.43
CA ASN A 26 15.40 4.69 -26.31
C ASN A 26 16.83 4.96 -25.78
N LEU A 27 16.95 5.79 -24.74
CA LEU A 27 18.22 6.18 -24.14
C LEU A 27 18.68 5.23 -23.03
N CYS A 28 17.80 4.33 -22.56
CA CYS A 28 18.11 3.39 -21.49
C CYS A 28 17.99 1.96 -21.98
N CYS A 29 18.98 1.13 -21.65
CA CYS A 29 18.95 -0.29 -21.96
C CYS A 29 17.87 -0.97 -21.08
N ARG A 30 16.93 -1.67 -21.72
CA ARG A 30 15.88 -2.42 -21.03
C ARG A 30 16.46 -3.53 -20.14
N GLU A 31 17.57 -4.13 -20.55
CA GLU A 31 18.22 -5.23 -19.85
C GLU A 31 18.83 -4.82 -18.50
N GLY A 32 19.12 -3.52 -18.28
CA GLY A 32 19.61 -2.97 -17.00
C GLY A 32 18.53 -2.35 -16.11
N SER A 33 17.26 -2.41 -16.53
CA SER A 33 16.18 -1.77 -15.78
C SER A 33 15.43 -2.77 -14.92
N VAL A 34 15.06 -2.36 -13.70
CA VAL A 34 14.22 -3.16 -12.80
C VAL A 34 12.77 -3.03 -13.23
N ARG A 35 12.16 -4.15 -13.58
CA ARG A 35 10.73 -4.24 -13.87
C ARG A 35 9.95 -4.25 -12.55
N LYS A 36 9.07 -3.29 -12.36
CA LYS A 36 8.10 -3.25 -11.28
C LYS A 36 6.73 -3.51 -11.84
N LYS A 37 6.00 -4.41 -11.19
CA LYS A 37 4.62 -4.72 -11.54
C LYS A 37 3.75 -4.29 -10.37
N THR A 38 2.84 -3.35 -10.63
CA THR A 38 1.88 -2.95 -9.61
C THR A 38 0.77 -3.99 -9.56
N SER A 39 0.30 -4.32 -8.37
CA SER A 39 -0.89 -5.15 -8.19
C SER A 39 -2.17 -4.47 -8.67
N GLY A 40 -2.06 -3.18 -9.00
CA GLY A 40 -3.20 -2.36 -9.39
C GLY A 40 -4.26 -2.31 -8.30
N SER A 41 -4.30 -1.21 -7.56
CA SER A 41 -5.43 -0.91 -6.67
C SER A 41 -6.77 -0.82 -7.44
N THR A 42 -6.74 -0.88 -8.78
CA THR A 42 -7.87 -0.98 -9.70
C THR A 42 -8.09 -2.42 -10.19
N GLY A 43 -7.47 -3.43 -9.55
CA GLY A 43 -7.48 -4.80 -10.08
C GLY A 43 -6.67 -4.97 -11.36
N VAL A 44 -6.01 -3.90 -11.83
CA VAL A 44 -5.26 -3.88 -13.08
C VAL A 44 -3.80 -3.64 -12.78
N SER A 45 -2.99 -4.61 -13.14
CA SER A 45 -1.55 -4.52 -13.06
C SER A 45 -0.99 -3.56 -14.11
N VAL A 46 -0.10 -2.67 -13.68
CA VAL A 46 0.71 -1.82 -14.56
C VAL A 46 2.17 -2.20 -14.41
N GLU A 47 2.90 -2.21 -15.50
CA GLU A 47 4.34 -2.45 -15.50
C GLU A 47 5.09 -1.14 -15.70
N VAL A 48 6.06 -0.91 -14.82
CA VAL A 48 6.96 0.25 -14.90
C VAL A 48 8.40 -0.24 -14.87
N PHE A 49 9.23 0.32 -15.73
CA PHE A 49 10.66 0.04 -15.78
C PHE A 49 11.43 1.20 -15.13
N VAL A 50 12.31 0.85 -14.21
CA VAL A 50 13.10 1.82 -13.44
C VAL A 50 14.57 1.51 -13.64
N ASP A 51 15.35 2.50 -14.11
CA ASP A 51 16.80 2.33 -14.24
C ASP A 51 17.50 2.24 -12.87
N GLU A 52 18.68 1.64 -12.87
CA GLU A 52 19.44 1.39 -11.63
C GLU A 52 19.77 2.69 -10.86
N PRO A 53 20.22 3.78 -11.48
CA PRO A 53 20.45 5.04 -10.75
C PRO A 53 19.19 5.58 -10.07
N ALA A 54 18.04 5.54 -10.76
CA ALA A 54 16.76 5.95 -10.18
C ALA A 54 16.34 5.04 -9.02
N GLN A 55 16.54 3.73 -9.16
CA GLN A 55 16.24 2.76 -8.09
C GLN A 55 17.07 3.06 -6.82
N GLN A 56 18.36 3.31 -6.98
CA GLN A 56 19.26 3.68 -5.89
C GLN A 56 18.85 4.98 -5.21
N PHE A 57 18.54 6.00 -6.02
CA PHE A 57 18.07 7.29 -5.51
C PHE A 57 16.76 7.17 -4.73
N LYS A 58 15.79 6.47 -5.28
CA LYS A 58 14.49 6.22 -4.61
C LYS A 58 14.67 5.48 -3.29
N ARG A 59 15.59 4.50 -3.25
CA ARG A 59 15.94 3.81 -2.01
C ARG A 59 16.56 4.75 -0.97
N ALA A 60 17.46 5.62 -1.39
CA ALA A 60 18.08 6.61 -0.49
C ALA A 60 17.03 7.57 0.09
N CYS A 61 16.09 8.06 -0.73
CA CYS A 61 14.97 8.88 -0.25
C CYS A 61 14.10 8.16 0.76
N THR A 62 13.82 6.86 0.54
CA THR A 62 13.05 6.04 1.47
C THR A 62 13.78 5.87 2.80
N LEU A 63 15.07 5.54 2.76
CA LEU A 63 15.90 5.40 3.97
C LEU A 63 15.92 6.71 4.78
N ARG A 64 16.12 7.85 4.10
CA ARG A 64 16.06 9.17 4.74
C ARG A 64 14.72 9.41 5.45
N ALA A 65 13.61 9.07 4.80
CA ALA A 65 12.28 9.22 5.39
C ALA A 65 12.04 8.25 6.55
N ASP A 66 12.54 7.02 6.45
CA ASP A 66 12.42 6.03 7.51
C ASP A 66 13.20 6.48 8.77
N GLU A 67 14.34 7.18 8.60
CA GLU A 67 15.11 7.75 9.71
C GLU A 67 14.35 8.84 10.48
N TRP A 68 13.36 9.52 9.87
CA TRP A 68 12.52 10.49 10.58
C TRP A 68 11.62 9.85 11.64
N SER A 69 11.36 8.55 11.54
CA SER A 69 10.66 7.76 12.57
C SER A 69 11.55 7.36 13.75
N GLY A 70 12.84 7.70 13.74
CA GLY A 70 13.81 7.31 14.74
C GLY A 70 14.57 6.02 14.46
N TRP A 71 14.25 5.32 13.36
CA TRP A 71 14.98 4.14 12.91
C TRP A 71 16.27 4.53 12.17
N ARG A 72 17.29 3.68 12.26
CA ARG A 72 18.54 3.82 11.51
C ARG A 72 18.82 2.57 10.70
N PHE A 73 19.49 2.73 9.56
CA PHE A 73 19.86 1.62 8.70
C PHE A 73 20.63 0.53 9.48
N GLY A 74 20.19 -0.73 9.32
CA GLY A 74 20.76 -1.89 10.00
C GLY A 74 20.14 -2.21 11.37
N GLU A 75 19.23 -1.40 11.90
CA GLU A 75 18.48 -1.71 13.11
C GLU A 75 17.31 -2.67 12.83
N PRO A 76 16.87 -3.49 13.82
CA PRO A 76 15.82 -4.47 13.66
C PRO A 76 14.49 -3.85 13.25
N VAL A 77 13.79 -4.48 12.29
CA VAL A 77 12.48 -4.05 11.80
C VAL A 77 11.46 -5.17 11.94
N ALA A 78 10.28 -4.84 12.46
CA ALA A 78 9.10 -5.69 12.39
C ALA A 78 8.27 -5.30 11.16
N MET A 79 8.15 -6.20 10.20
CA MET A 79 7.43 -5.98 8.94
C MET A 79 6.04 -6.60 9.04
N VAL A 80 5.00 -5.76 9.05
CA VAL A 80 3.59 -6.17 8.98
C VAL A 80 3.14 -6.01 7.53
N TRP A 81 3.52 -7.01 6.68
CA TRP A 81 3.41 -6.93 5.23
C TRP A 81 3.02 -8.26 4.60
N GLY A 82 2.20 -8.22 3.54
CA GLY A 82 1.51 -9.37 2.97
C GLY A 82 2.34 -10.34 2.12
N ASN A 83 3.64 -10.13 1.92
CA ASN A 83 4.42 -11.08 1.10
C ASN A 83 5.90 -11.13 1.52
N PRO A 84 6.31 -12.12 2.30
CA PRO A 84 7.71 -12.31 2.68
C PRO A 84 8.50 -12.95 1.51
N GLU A 85 8.80 -12.18 0.47
CA GLU A 85 9.60 -12.68 -0.67
C GLU A 85 10.97 -13.23 -0.28
N PHE A 86 11.54 -12.78 0.86
CA PHE A 86 12.85 -13.23 1.30
C PHE A 86 12.86 -14.71 1.69
N GLU A 87 11.74 -15.28 2.16
CA GLU A 87 11.65 -16.72 2.48
C GLU A 87 11.80 -17.59 1.23
N LYS A 88 11.37 -17.10 0.06
CA LYS A 88 11.55 -17.77 -1.23
C LYS A 88 13.01 -17.84 -1.69
N ARG A 89 13.92 -17.04 -1.09
CA ARG A 89 15.36 -16.98 -1.44
C ARG A 89 16.22 -18.02 -0.72
N GLY A 90 15.61 -18.95 0.02
CA GLY A 90 16.28 -20.03 0.73
C GLY A 90 17.32 -19.55 1.76
N TRP A 91 18.40 -20.33 1.97
CA TRP A 91 19.41 -20.02 2.98
C TRP A 91 20.14 -18.68 2.77
N ARG A 92 20.38 -18.26 1.52
CA ARG A 92 21.01 -16.96 1.19
C ARG A 92 20.13 -15.78 1.60
N GLY A 93 18.82 -15.90 1.39
CA GLY A 93 17.86 -14.90 1.84
C GLY A 93 17.83 -14.79 3.37
N ARG A 94 17.85 -15.92 4.07
CA ARG A 94 17.88 -15.96 5.54
C ARG A 94 19.16 -15.35 6.08
N LEU A 95 20.32 -15.67 5.50
CA LEU A 95 21.61 -15.10 5.90
C LEU A 95 21.63 -13.58 5.68
N ARG A 96 21.17 -13.12 4.51
CA ARG A 96 21.07 -11.69 4.21
C ARG A 96 20.16 -10.97 5.20
N ASN A 97 18.98 -11.54 5.51
CA ASN A 97 18.09 -10.98 6.50
C ASN A 97 18.74 -10.93 7.89
N ALA A 98 19.42 -12.00 8.30
CA ALA A 98 20.07 -12.05 9.60
C ALA A 98 21.17 -10.99 9.77
N LEU A 99 21.92 -10.69 8.72
CA LEU A 99 23.09 -9.79 8.77
C LEU A 99 22.76 -8.33 8.43
N LEU A 100 21.84 -8.10 7.46
CA LEU A 100 21.62 -6.77 6.88
C LEU A 100 20.22 -6.22 7.15
N GLU A 101 19.18 -7.01 6.90
CA GLU A 101 17.79 -6.53 6.95
C GLU A 101 17.23 -6.60 8.37
N ARG A 102 17.61 -7.62 9.13
CA ARG A 102 17.21 -7.87 10.54
C ARG A 102 15.69 -7.77 10.73
N ALA A 103 14.94 -8.19 9.71
CA ALA A 103 13.48 -8.06 9.64
C ALA A 103 12.81 -9.31 10.21
N THR A 104 11.78 -9.11 11.04
CA THR A 104 10.83 -10.13 11.48
C THR A 104 9.50 -9.83 10.79
N TYR A 105 8.87 -10.83 10.18
CA TYR A 105 7.69 -10.64 9.34
C TYR A 105 6.42 -11.21 9.96
N LEU A 106 5.33 -10.46 9.82
CA LEU A 106 3.96 -10.91 9.98
C LEU A 106 3.32 -10.95 8.58
N ASP A 107 2.88 -12.13 8.15
CA ASP A 107 2.10 -12.26 6.92
C ASP A 107 0.68 -11.73 7.15
N THR A 108 0.35 -10.62 6.49
CA THR A 108 -0.96 -9.99 6.60
C THR A 108 -2.06 -10.75 5.86
N LEU A 109 -1.73 -11.77 5.08
CA LEU A 109 -2.69 -12.72 4.50
C LEU A 109 -3.11 -13.81 5.51
N LYS A 110 -2.40 -13.90 6.65
CA LYS A 110 -2.68 -14.88 7.71
C LYS A 110 -2.54 -14.20 9.08
N MET A 111 -3.56 -13.45 9.47
CA MET A 111 -3.60 -12.72 10.74
C MET A 111 -4.51 -13.43 11.76
N ASP A 112 -4.32 -14.75 11.89
CA ASP A 112 -4.98 -15.53 12.93
C ASP A 112 -4.32 -15.32 14.31
N GLU A 113 -5.01 -15.78 15.35
CA GLU A 113 -4.56 -15.60 16.74
C GLU A 113 -3.21 -16.29 17.01
N GLU A 114 -2.98 -17.47 16.40
CA GLU A 114 -1.70 -18.20 16.52
C GLU A 114 -0.55 -17.43 15.88
N THR A 115 -0.78 -16.91 14.69
CA THR A 115 0.24 -16.15 13.94
C THR A 115 0.56 -14.82 14.63
N LEU A 116 -0.45 -14.11 15.14
CA LEU A 116 -0.27 -12.89 15.92
C LEU A 116 0.48 -13.17 17.24
N ALA A 117 0.13 -14.26 17.95
CA ALA A 117 0.83 -14.67 19.18
C ALA A 117 2.30 -14.99 18.91
N ARG A 118 2.57 -15.77 17.86
CA ARG A 118 3.94 -16.13 17.46
C ARG A 118 4.76 -14.89 17.11
N PHE A 119 4.19 -13.97 16.36
CA PHE A 119 4.84 -12.72 16.00
C PHE A 119 5.11 -11.86 17.23
N ALA A 120 4.13 -11.69 18.13
CA ALA A 120 4.31 -10.96 19.38
C ALA A 120 5.45 -11.54 20.24
N MET A 121 5.51 -12.87 20.41
CA MET A 121 6.60 -13.56 21.13
C MET A 121 7.96 -13.34 20.47
N GLN A 122 8.04 -13.34 19.13
CA GLN A 122 9.26 -13.04 18.40
C GLN A 122 9.72 -11.60 18.66
N LEU A 123 8.80 -10.63 18.64
CA LEU A 123 9.11 -9.23 18.89
C LEU A 123 9.49 -8.97 20.35
N GLN A 124 8.90 -9.66 21.31
CA GLN A 124 9.32 -9.58 22.71
C GLN A 124 10.76 -10.07 22.93
N ARG A 125 11.16 -11.12 22.19
CA ARG A 125 12.55 -11.66 22.25
C ARG A 125 13.55 -10.82 21.47
N ARG A 126 13.13 -10.24 20.34
CA ARG A 126 13.97 -9.45 19.44
C ARG A 126 13.30 -8.11 19.20
N GLN A 127 13.45 -7.22 20.18
CA GLN A 127 12.84 -5.90 20.14
C GLN A 127 13.09 -5.19 18.80
N PRO A 128 12.06 -4.85 18.03
CA PRO A 128 12.23 -4.05 16.83
C PRO A 128 12.48 -2.60 17.19
N THR A 129 13.32 -1.93 16.43
CA THR A 129 13.46 -0.47 16.50
C THR A 129 12.32 0.21 15.73
N LEU A 130 11.85 -0.44 14.66
CA LEU A 130 10.79 0.04 13.81
C LEU A 130 9.74 -1.05 13.60
N ILE A 131 8.46 -0.68 13.67
CA ILE A 131 7.36 -1.45 13.09
C ILE A 131 6.97 -0.78 11.78
N PHE A 132 6.97 -1.53 10.68
CA PHE A 132 6.62 -1.04 9.36
C PHE A 132 5.50 -1.89 8.75
N GLY A 133 4.44 -1.27 8.23
CA GLY A 133 3.38 -2.05 7.62
C GLY A 133 2.20 -1.26 7.07
N HIS A 134 1.18 -2.01 6.62
CA HIS A 134 -0.09 -1.44 6.23
C HIS A 134 -0.79 -0.85 7.45
N ALA A 135 -1.36 0.36 7.32
CA ALA A 135 -1.97 1.08 8.44
C ALA A 135 -2.97 0.22 9.23
N HIS A 136 -3.88 -0.46 8.55
CA HIS A 136 -4.88 -1.28 9.22
C HIS A 136 -4.32 -2.59 9.80
N SER A 137 -3.38 -3.22 9.13
CA SER A 137 -2.75 -4.46 9.65
C SER A 137 -1.92 -4.18 10.92
N VAL A 138 -1.22 -3.05 10.94
CA VAL A 138 -0.51 -2.59 12.15
C VAL A 138 -1.51 -2.26 13.26
N TYR A 139 -2.64 -1.63 12.94
CA TYR A 139 -3.72 -1.37 13.88
C TYR A 139 -4.28 -2.67 14.49
N LEU A 140 -4.60 -3.68 13.66
CA LEU A 140 -5.10 -4.97 14.15
C LEU A 140 -4.09 -5.65 15.10
N PHE A 141 -2.80 -5.57 14.77
CA PHE A 141 -1.77 -6.09 15.66
C PHE A 141 -1.69 -5.29 16.97
N ALA A 142 -1.83 -3.97 16.91
CA ALA A 142 -1.88 -3.11 18.10
C ALA A 142 -3.08 -3.44 19.00
N GLU A 143 -4.27 -3.63 18.42
CA GLU A 143 -5.48 -4.07 19.15
C GLU A 143 -5.27 -5.43 19.82
N TYR A 144 -4.63 -6.38 19.10
CA TYR A 144 -4.29 -7.69 19.65
C TYR A 144 -3.40 -7.56 20.90
N ILE A 145 -2.34 -6.75 20.82
CA ILE A 145 -1.42 -6.49 21.93
C ILE A 145 -2.15 -5.86 23.12
N CYS A 146 -3.01 -4.86 22.87
CA CYS A 146 -3.79 -4.19 23.93
C CYS A 146 -4.80 -5.13 24.59
N ARG A 147 -5.53 -5.90 23.77
CA ARG A 147 -6.56 -6.84 24.27
C ARG A 147 -6.00 -7.88 25.21
N LEU A 148 -4.82 -8.40 24.92
CA LEU A 148 -4.16 -9.42 25.73
C LEU A 148 -3.25 -8.84 26.82
N GLY A 149 -3.12 -7.52 26.91
CA GLY A 149 -2.23 -6.88 27.87
C GLY A 149 -0.77 -7.30 27.71
N LEU A 150 -0.31 -7.58 26.47
CA LEU A 150 1.05 -8.08 26.22
C LEU A 150 2.05 -6.93 26.37
N PRO A 151 2.88 -6.92 27.41
CA PRO A 151 3.88 -5.88 27.64
C PRO A 151 5.13 -6.13 26.77
N GLY A 152 5.95 -5.11 26.63
CA GLY A 152 7.36 -5.27 26.27
C GLY A 152 7.71 -5.09 24.81
N ILE A 153 6.78 -4.77 23.91
CA ILE A 153 7.13 -4.38 22.54
C ILE A 153 7.17 -2.84 22.50
N ARG A 154 8.38 -2.26 22.41
CA ARG A 154 8.61 -0.80 22.49
C ARG A 154 9.54 -0.33 21.38
N PRO A 155 9.04 -0.21 20.14
CA PRO A 155 9.81 0.37 19.04
C PRO A 155 10.07 1.85 19.29
N ARG A 156 11.06 2.43 18.62
CA ARG A 156 11.26 3.89 18.60
C ARG A 156 10.24 4.58 17.70
N GLY A 157 9.77 3.91 16.67
CA GLY A 157 8.77 4.43 15.74
C GLY A 157 7.95 3.35 15.09
N VAL A 158 6.82 3.77 14.54
CA VAL A 158 5.96 2.98 13.67
C VAL A 158 5.79 3.73 12.37
N ILE A 159 6.02 3.08 11.24
CA ILE A 159 5.70 3.63 9.92
C ILE A 159 4.52 2.85 9.34
N THR A 160 3.48 3.57 8.95
CA THR A 160 2.34 3.02 8.24
C THR A 160 2.30 3.54 6.80
N THR A 161 1.87 2.69 5.86
CA THR A 161 1.80 3.03 4.43
C THR A 161 0.70 2.24 3.72
N ALA A 162 0.57 2.45 2.42
CA ALA A 162 -0.33 1.76 1.47
C ALA A 162 -1.84 2.00 1.67
N MET A 163 -2.25 2.48 2.82
CA MET A 163 -3.64 2.75 3.19
C MET A 163 -3.73 4.09 3.91
N VAL A 164 -4.91 4.70 3.91
CA VAL A 164 -5.16 5.88 4.73
C VAL A 164 -5.02 5.50 6.20
N LEU A 165 -4.23 6.26 6.93
CA LEU A 165 -4.10 6.15 8.37
C LEU A 165 -5.16 7.04 9.03
N HIS A 166 -6.21 6.45 9.57
CA HIS A 166 -7.25 7.18 10.29
C HIS A 166 -6.79 7.58 11.69
N ASN A 167 -7.32 8.69 12.21
CA ASN A 167 -6.95 9.20 13.54
C ASN A 167 -7.20 8.20 14.67
N TRP A 168 -8.25 7.40 14.59
CA TRP A 168 -8.54 6.37 15.59
C TRP A 168 -7.53 5.21 15.54
N GLN A 169 -7.07 4.80 14.34
CA GLN A 169 -5.99 3.81 14.17
C GLN A 169 -4.68 4.35 14.73
N ARG A 170 -4.33 5.59 14.40
CA ARG A 170 -3.14 6.26 14.93
C ARG A 170 -3.12 6.21 16.45
N ARG A 171 -4.21 6.64 17.10
CA ARG A 171 -4.30 6.64 18.58
C ARG A 171 -4.14 5.24 19.16
N ALA A 172 -4.79 4.24 18.59
CA ALA A 172 -4.68 2.86 19.07
C ALA A 172 -3.26 2.32 18.93
N ILE A 173 -2.60 2.53 17.79
CA ILE A 173 -1.21 2.11 17.53
C ILE A 173 -0.25 2.83 18.50
N GLU A 174 -0.37 4.14 18.66
CA GLU A 174 0.47 4.94 19.56
C GLU A 174 0.29 4.51 21.03
N SER A 175 -0.94 4.19 21.43
CA SER A 175 -1.24 3.66 22.78
C SER A 175 -0.61 2.29 23.00
N ALA A 176 -0.68 1.38 22.03
CA ALA A 176 -0.16 0.03 22.15
C ALA A 176 1.36 0.00 22.26
N PHE A 177 2.05 0.79 21.44
CA PHE A 177 3.51 0.73 21.33
C PHE A 177 4.24 1.83 22.10
N GLY A 178 3.54 2.87 22.55
CA GLY A 178 4.12 3.98 23.32
C GLY A 178 5.04 4.90 22.52
N CYS A 179 4.89 4.94 21.19
CA CYS A 179 5.64 5.80 20.29
C CYS A 179 4.73 6.40 19.21
N ARG A 180 5.22 7.44 18.52
CA ARG A 180 4.46 8.11 17.45
C ARG A 180 4.41 7.27 16.18
N VAL A 181 3.30 7.38 15.45
CA VAL A 181 3.11 6.77 14.13
C VAL A 181 3.45 7.77 13.04
N THR A 182 4.31 7.37 12.13
CA THR A 182 4.69 8.12 10.92
C THR A 182 3.87 7.61 9.73
N ASN A 183 3.10 8.48 9.11
CA ASN A 183 2.35 8.16 7.89
C ASN A 183 3.26 8.36 6.67
N ARG A 184 3.37 7.32 5.82
CA ARG A 184 4.18 7.33 4.59
C ARG A 184 3.30 7.09 3.37
N TYR A 185 3.38 7.97 2.40
CA TYR A 185 2.64 7.92 1.16
C TYR A 185 3.54 7.64 -0.03
N GLY A 186 3.14 6.71 -0.86
CA GLY A 186 3.83 6.36 -2.09
C GLY A 186 3.08 5.31 -2.90
N CYS A 187 3.59 5.01 -4.08
CA CYS A 187 3.08 3.96 -4.94
C CYS A 187 4.25 3.25 -5.62
N GLU A 188 4.02 2.06 -6.17
CA GLU A 188 5.06 1.27 -6.83
C GLU A 188 5.67 1.99 -8.04
N GLU A 189 4.87 2.77 -8.77
CA GLU A 189 5.26 3.43 -10.01
C GLU A 189 6.36 4.47 -9.78
N VAL A 190 6.23 5.28 -8.74
CA VAL A 190 7.17 6.38 -8.46
C VAL A 190 7.89 6.25 -7.11
N SER A 191 7.56 5.24 -6.31
CA SER A 191 8.05 5.00 -4.94
C SER A 191 7.54 6.03 -3.94
N LEU A 192 8.40 6.58 -3.08
CA LEU A 192 8.04 7.55 -2.05
C LEU A 192 7.57 8.87 -2.68
N ILE A 193 6.35 9.29 -2.36
CA ILE A 193 5.78 10.59 -2.74
C ILE A 193 5.89 11.58 -1.59
N ALA A 194 5.43 11.19 -0.39
CA ALA A 194 5.49 12.05 0.78
C ALA A 194 5.57 11.24 2.09
N CYS A 195 6.07 11.84 3.15
CA CYS A 195 6.19 11.20 4.47
C CYS A 195 6.09 12.24 5.58
N GLU A 196 5.45 11.89 6.69
CA GLU A 196 5.53 12.66 7.92
C GLU A 196 6.97 12.66 8.46
N CYS A 197 7.35 13.74 9.09
CA CYS A 197 8.57 13.83 9.89
C CYS A 197 8.25 13.65 11.38
N GLU A 198 9.24 13.85 12.23
CA GLU A 198 9.14 13.78 13.69
C GLU A 198 8.12 14.75 14.31
N CYS A 199 7.72 15.80 13.58
CA CYS A 199 6.68 16.74 14.03
C CYS A 199 5.25 16.20 13.82
N HIS A 200 5.05 15.25 12.89
CA HIS A 200 3.74 14.69 12.53
C HIS A 200 2.68 15.74 12.18
N ASP A 201 3.08 16.81 11.50
CA ASP A 201 2.23 17.93 11.10
C ASP A 201 2.16 18.03 9.57
N GLY A 202 1.53 17.02 8.95
CA GLY A 202 1.45 16.85 7.51
C GLY A 202 2.59 16.04 6.92
N LEU A 203 2.49 15.73 5.62
CA LEU A 203 3.44 14.87 4.91
C LEU A 203 4.35 15.70 4.01
N HIS A 204 5.64 15.67 4.27
CA HIS A 204 6.65 16.32 3.43
C HIS A 204 6.77 15.60 2.08
N VAL A 205 6.56 16.33 1.00
CA VAL A 205 6.76 15.82 -0.36
C VAL A 205 8.25 15.53 -0.58
N ASN A 206 8.55 14.39 -1.17
CA ASN A 206 9.91 14.00 -1.57
C ASN A 206 10.34 14.76 -2.84
N ALA A 207 10.41 16.10 -2.74
CA ALA A 207 10.63 16.99 -3.88
C ALA A 207 11.98 16.79 -4.61
N ASP A 208 12.92 16.08 -4.00
CA ASP A 208 14.17 15.68 -4.66
C ASP A 208 13.95 14.58 -5.71
N GLY A 209 12.89 13.79 -5.54
CA GLY A 209 12.58 12.63 -6.37
C GLY A 209 11.37 12.82 -7.27
N VAL A 210 10.39 13.60 -6.82
CA VAL A 210 9.12 13.78 -7.51
C VAL A 210 8.66 15.24 -7.52
N TYR A 211 7.99 15.64 -8.59
CA TYR A 211 7.18 16.86 -8.62
C TYR A 211 5.71 16.47 -8.50
N VAL A 212 5.01 17.08 -7.56
CA VAL A 212 3.60 16.78 -7.25
C VAL A 212 2.72 17.94 -7.63
N GLU A 213 1.62 17.67 -8.31
CA GLU A 213 0.51 18.57 -8.57
C GLU A 213 -0.75 18.01 -7.92
N ILE A 214 -1.60 18.87 -7.39
CA ILE A 214 -2.95 18.50 -6.93
C ILE A 214 -3.93 19.22 -7.83
N LEU A 215 -4.70 18.44 -8.61
CA LEU A 215 -5.53 18.94 -9.70
C LEU A 215 -7.01 18.65 -9.45
N ARG A 216 -7.89 19.58 -9.85
CA ARG A 216 -9.33 19.34 -10.02
C ARG A 216 -9.71 19.86 -11.39
N ASP A 217 -10.40 19.01 -12.18
CA ASP A 217 -10.78 19.31 -13.55
C ASP A 217 -9.59 19.75 -14.42
N GLY A 218 -8.41 19.14 -14.18
CA GLY A 218 -7.16 19.43 -14.88
C GLY A 218 -6.43 20.71 -14.44
N LEU A 219 -6.99 21.49 -13.50
CA LEU A 219 -6.42 22.72 -13.00
C LEU A 219 -5.85 22.55 -11.58
N PRO A 220 -4.73 23.22 -11.24
CA PRO A 220 -4.19 23.22 -9.89
C PRO A 220 -5.17 23.80 -8.88
N VAL A 221 -5.31 23.12 -7.73
CA VAL A 221 -6.11 23.62 -6.62
C VAL A 221 -5.25 24.38 -5.62
N GLY A 222 -5.87 25.32 -4.91
CA GLY A 222 -5.24 26.04 -3.81
C GLY A 222 -5.10 25.18 -2.54
N PRO A 223 -4.40 25.71 -1.52
CA PRO A 223 -4.32 25.08 -0.20
C PRO A 223 -5.72 24.78 0.37
N SER A 224 -5.80 23.75 1.19
CA SER A 224 -7.03 23.27 1.83
C SER A 224 -8.11 22.72 0.88
N GLN A 225 -7.87 22.70 -0.42
CA GLN A 225 -8.78 22.13 -1.39
C GLN A 225 -8.32 20.72 -1.81
N PRO A 226 -9.21 19.72 -1.78
CA PRO A 226 -8.89 18.37 -2.26
C PRO A 226 -8.81 18.33 -3.79
N GLY A 227 -7.88 17.54 -4.29
CA GLY A 227 -7.72 17.25 -5.71
C GLY A 227 -6.96 15.97 -5.98
N SER A 228 -6.97 15.53 -7.24
CA SER A 228 -6.26 14.34 -7.71
C SER A 228 -4.75 14.55 -7.63
N VAL A 229 -4.05 13.56 -7.10
CA VAL A 229 -2.58 13.56 -7.04
C VAL A 229 -2.02 13.18 -8.40
N VAL A 230 -1.27 14.11 -8.98
CA VAL A 230 -0.52 13.92 -10.23
C VAL A 230 0.96 14.07 -9.93
N VAL A 231 1.77 13.11 -10.36
CA VAL A 231 3.19 13.02 -10.01
C VAL A 231 4.06 12.93 -11.25
N THR A 232 5.14 13.67 -11.26
CA THR A 232 6.22 13.51 -12.24
C THR A 232 7.43 12.92 -11.56
N ASP A 233 7.93 11.80 -12.08
CA ASP A 233 9.18 11.19 -11.63
C ASP A 233 10.37 11.94 -12.19
N LEU A 234 11.15 12.56 -11.33
CA LEU A 234 12.30 13.39 -11.72
C LEU A 234 13.58 12.58 -11.97
N ARG A 235 13.57 11.29 -11.70
CA ARG A 235 14.80 10.48 -11.67
C ARG A 235 14.81 9.33 -12.67
N ASN A 236 13.68 8.74 -12.96
CA ASN A 236 13.60 7.57 -13.83
C ASN A 236 13.72 7.95 -15.30
N ARG A 237 14.76 7.44 -15.96
CA ARG A 237 15.01 7.67 -17.39
C ARG A 237 14.60 6.48 -18.27
N ALA A 238 14.39 5.30 -17.67
CA ALA A 238 13.99 4.11 -18.42
C ALA A 238 12.54 4.21 -18.91
N MET A 239 11.65 4.71 -18.06
CA MET A 239 10.25 4.96 -18.36
C MET A 239 9.82 6.23 -17.63
N PRO A 240 10.09 7.41 -18.22
CA PRO A 240 9.75 8.69 -17.59
C PRO A 240 8.24 8.83 -17.41
N LEU A 241 7.79 8.97 -16.16
CA LEU A 241 6.39 9.25 -15.85
C LEU A 241 6.23 10.76 -15.65
N LEU A 242 5.71 11.43 -16.67
CA LEU A 242 5.40 12.86 -16.63
C LEU A 242 3.92 13.05 -16.37
N ARG A 243 3.59 13.84 -15.34
CA ARG A 243 2.21 14.16 -14.95
C ARG A 243 1.32 12.91 -14.81
N TYR A 244 1.83 11.90 -14.12
CA TYR A 244 1.12 10.64 -13.92
C TYR A 244 0.08 10.76 -12.80
N GLN A 245 -1.18 10.48 -13.12
CA GLN A 245 -2.30 10.44 -12.17
C GLN A 245 -2.26 9.15 -11.36
N VAL A 246 -1.92 9.26 -10.08
CA VAL A 246 -1.78 8.12 -9.16
C VAL A 246 -3.14 7.48 -8.86
N GLY A 247 -4.20 8.28 -8.88
CA GLY A 247 -5.58 7.88 -8.56
C GLY A 247 -5.92 8.00 -7.07
N ASP A 248 -5.18 8.81 -6.35
CA ASP A 248 -5.44 9.19 -4.97
C ASP A 248 -5.83 10.66 -4.90
N VAL A 249 -6.42 11.07 -3.78
CA VAL A 249 -6.80 12.46 -3.48
C VAL A 249 -5.99 12.96 -2.30
N ALA A 250 -5.46 14.17 -2.43
CA ALA A 250 -4.72 14.86 -1.36
C ALA A 250 -5.09 16.33 -1.27
N VAL A 251 -4.65 16.97 -0.19
CA VAL A 251 -4.83 18.38 0.08
C VAL A 251 -3.48 19.03 0.35
N TRP A 252 -3.19 20.17 -0.31
CA TRP A 252 -2.02 20.98 0.00
C TRP A 252 -2.16 21.69 1.34
N SER A 253 -1.05 21.81 2.06
CA SER A 253 -0.92 22.71 3.21
C SER A 253 -0.26 24.02 2.80
N ASP A 254 -0.73 25.12 3.32
CA ASP A 254 -0.06 26.42 3.27
C ASP A 254 0.89 26.65 4.46
N ARG A 255 0.87 25.74 5.43
CA ARG A 255 1.70 25.78 6.63
C ARG A 255 3.14 25.39 6.32
N ARG A 256 4.05 25.84 7.16
CA ARG A 256 5.42 25.33 7.23
C ARG A 256 5.56 24.43 8.45
N CYS A 257 6.15 23.26 8.27
CA CYS A 257 6.43 22.36 9.38
C CYS A 257 7.53 22.93 10.28
N GLY A 258 7.34 22.82 11.59
CA GLY A 258 8.32 23.24 12.61
C GLY A 258 9.66 22.51 12.57
N CYS A 259 9.79 21.43 11.80
CA CYS A 259 11.05 20.70 11.65
C CYS A 259 12.15 21.45 10.86
N GLY A 260 11.81 22.56 10.19
CA GLY A 260 12.74 23.38 9.42
C GLY A 260 13.16 22.82 8.05
N ARG A 261 12.62 21.68 7.63
CA ARG A 261 12.89 21.07 6.31
C ARG A 261 12.20 21.83 5.21
N GLY A 262 12.54 22.69 4.50
CA GLY A 262 11.85 23.49 3.48
C GLY A 262 11.12 22.74 2.36
N LEU A 263 10.69 21.50 2.61
CA LEU A 263 9.97 20.66 1.65
C LEU A 263 8.48 21.06 1.61
N PRO A 264 7.82 20.99 0.43
CA PRO A 264 6.38 21.18 0.33
C PRO A 264 5.61 20.20 1.21
N LEU A 265 4.46 20.60 1.70
CA LEU A 265 3.69 19.84 2.69
C LEU A 265 2.29 19.50 2.14
N LEU A 266 1.95 18.22 2.15
CA LEU A 266 0.55 17.80 2.06
C LEU A 266 -0.06 17.85 3.46
N ASP A 267 -1.24 18.45 3.60
CA ASP A 267 -1.99 18.49 4.85
C ASP A 267 -2.49 17.09 5.22
N ARG A 268 -3.13 16.43 4.26
CA ARG A 268 -3.67 15.08 4.43
C ARG A 268 -3.88 14.36 3.10
N LEU A 269 -4.05 13.07 3.19
CA LEU A 269 -4.50 12.20 2.11
C LEU A 269 -5.98 11.88 2.33
N GLU A 270 -6.78 12.02 1.29
CA GLU A 270 -8.17 11.57 1.22
C GLU A 270 -8.26 10.36 0.28
N GLY A 271 -7.30 9.41 0.44
CA GLY A 271 -7.09 8.28 -0.45
C GLY A 271 -8.05 7.13 -0.20
N ARG A 272 -7.71 5.98 -0.79
CA ARG A 272 -8.56 4.79 -0.83
C ARG A 272 -8.60 4.08 0.52
N GLU A 273 -9.77 3.67 0.93
CA GLU A 273 -9.92 2.69 2.00
C GLU A 273 -9.67 1.29 1.45
N ALA A 274 -8.76 0.55 2.06
CA ALA A 274 -8.68 -0.88 1.80
C ALA A 274 -9.78 -1.58 2.58
N ASP A 275 -10.66 -2.28 1.87
CA ASP A 275 -11.67 -3.11 2.51
C ASP A 275 -11.04 -4.40 3.04
N TYR A 276 -11.49 -4.85 4.20
CA TYR A 276 -11.13 -6.13 4.78
C TYR A 276 -12.27 -7.12 4.61
N VAL A 277 -11.94 -8.38 4.39
CA VAL A 277 -12.88 -9.50 4.37
C VAL A 277 -12.71 -10.35 5.61
N LEU A 278 -13.80 -10.96 6.05
CA LEU A 278 -13.86 -11.81 7.24
C LEU A 278 -13.89 -13.29 6.80
N THR A 279 -13.02 -14.12 7.36
CA THR A 279 -13.08 -15.58 7.16
C THR A 279 -14.20 -16.19 8.00
N PRO A 280 -14.67 -17.43 7.70
CA PRO A 280 -15.59 -18.16 8.56
C PRO A 280 -15.08 -18.35 9.99
N ALA A 281 -13.76 -18.40 10.18
CA ALA A 281 -13.13 -18.49 11.50
C ALA A 281 -13.09 -17.15 12.26
N GLY A 282 -13.59 -16.06 11.65
CA GLY A 282 -13.57 -14.72 12.26
C GLY A 282 -12.28 -13.94 12.07
N GLU A 283 -11.37 -14.43 11.22
CA GLU A 283 -10.12 -13.75 10.88
C GLU A 283 -10.36 -12.66 9.85
N LEU A 284 -9.56 -11.58 9.92
CA LEU A 284 -9.62 -10.47 8.97
C LEU A 284 -8.48 -10.56 7.97
N ILE A 285 -8.82 -10.54 6.69
CA ILE A 285 -7.85 -10.50 5.59
C ILE A 285 -7.91 -9.14 4.91
N SER A 286 -6.73 -8.53 4.72
CA SER A 286 -6.61 -7.27 3.98
C SER A 286 -7.07 -7.42 2.54
N GLY A 287 -8.03 -6.60 2.12
CA GLY A 287 -8.54 -6.58 0.75
C GLY A 287 -7.47 -6.23 -0.28
N ILE A 288 -6.50 -5.36 0.06
CA ILE A 288 -5.36 -5.06 -0.81
C ILE A 288 -4.52 -6.32 -0.98
N SER A 289 -4.06 -6.92 0.12
CA SER A 289 -3.24 -8.13 0.06
C SER A 289 -3.94 -9.27 -0.67
N LEU A 290 -5.26 -9.39 -0.48
CA LEU A 290 -6.07 -10.39 -1.16
C LEU A 290 -6.12 -10.12 -2.66
N THR A 291 -6.44 -8.91 -3.08
CA THR A 291 -6.48 -8.51 -4.49
C THR A 291 -5.12 -8.67 -5.16
N GLU A 292 -4.04 -8.27 -4.47
CA GLU A 292 -2.66 -8.49 -4.92
C GLU A 292 -2.35 -9.96 -5.17
N ASN A 293 -2.74 -10.82 -4.22
CA ASN A 293 -2.50 -12.25 -4.33
C ASN A 293 -3.21 -12.86 -5.55
N PHE A 294 -4.49 -12.54 -5.76
CA PHE A 294 -5.22 -13.02 -6.95
C PHE A 294 -4.64 -12.48 -8.24
N ALA A 295 -4.32 -11.18 -8.31
CA ALA A 295 -3.74 -10.56 -9.49
C ALA A 295 -2.38 -11.14 -9.89
N LEU A 296 -1.59 -11.59 -8.91
CA LEU A 296 -0.29 -12.21 -9.16
C LEU A 296 -0.36 -13.67 -9.60
N HIS A 297 -1.37 -14.41 -9.17
CA HIS A 297 -1.41 -15.86 -9.31
C HIS A 297 -2.50 -16.37 -10.27
N VAL A 298 -3.43 -15.54 -10.70
CA VAL A 298 -4.49 -15.92 -11.65
C VAL A 298 -4.12 -15.40 -13.05
N PRO A 299 -3.91 -16.29 -14.04
CA PRO A 299 -3.58 -15.87 -15.39
C PRO A 299 -4.73 -15.10 -16.06
N GLY A 300 -4.39 -14.14 -16.89
CA GLY A 300 -5.36 -13.42 -17.72
C GLY A 300 -6.36 -12.53 -16.97
N LEU A 301 -6.15 -12.29 -15.68
CA LEU A 301 -6.94 -11.32 -14.92
C LEU A 301 -6.58 -9.89 -15.36
N GLU A 302 -7.54 -9.19 -15.97
CA GLU A 302 -7.35 -7.79 -16.35
C GLU A 302 -7.81 -6.84 -15.24
N GLN A 303 -9.02 -7.05 -14.69
CA GLN A 303 -9.50 -6.37 -13.50
C GLN A 303 -10.21 -7.36 -12.58
N LEU A 304 -10.16 -7.09 -11.28
CA LEU A 304 -10.80 -7.89 -10.25
C LEU A 304 -11.46 -7.01 -9.20
N GLN A 305 -12.71 -7.31 -8.87
CA GLN A 305 -13.36 -6.84 -7.66
C GLN A 305 -13.86 -8.04 -6.87
N ILE A 306 -13.47 -8.11 -5.60
CA ILE A 306 -13.88 -9.16 -4.68
C ILE A 306 -14.99 -8.60 -3.80
N ILE A 307 -16.14 -9.25 -3.81
CA ILE A 307 -17.29 -8.87 -2.98
C ILE A 307 -17.58 -10.03 -2.03
N GLN A 308 -17.44 -9.78 -0.75
CA GLN A 308 -17.89 -10.69 0.28
C GLN A 308 -19.35 -10.41 0.60
N GLU A 309 -20.24 -11.33 0.24
CA GLU A 309 -21.69 -11.21 0.54
C GLU A 309 -22.03 -11.73 1.95
N THR A 310 -21.43 -12.86 2.30
CA THR A 310 -21.47 -13.46 3.63
C THR A 310 -20.10 -14.01 3.99
N VAL A 311 -19.88 -14.48 5.20
CA VAL A 311 -18.61 -15.13 5.60
C VAL A 311 -18.29 -16.38 4.78
N HIS A 312 -19.32 -17.00 4.16
CA HIS A 312 -19.17 -18.22 3.35
C HIS A 312 -19.40 -18.01 1.86
N ARG A 313 -19.61 -16.76 1.41
CA ARG A 313 -19.89 -16.49 0.00
C ARG A 313 -19.20 -15.25 -0.53
N PHE A 314 -18.49 -15.44 -1.64
CA PHE A 314 -17.81 -14.40 -2.38
C PHE A 314 -18.33 -14.31 -3.82
N VAL A 315 -18.31 -13.08 -4.37
CA VAL A 315 -18.51 -12.82 -5.80
C VAL A 315 -17.25 -12.15 -6.32
N PHE A 316 -16.69 -12.73 -7.37
CA PHE A 316 -15.53 -12.20 -8.08
C PHE A 316 -16.03 -11.55 -9.38
N ARG A 317 -16.06 -10.22 -9.44
CA ARG A 317 -16.29 -9.50 -10.69
C ARG A 317 -14.99 -9.39 -11.45
N ILE A 318 -15.00 -9.91 -12.67
CA ILE A 318 -13.79 -10.14 -13.44
C ILE A 318 -13.91 -9.47 -14.80
N VAL A 319 -12.95 -8.61 -15.14
CA VAL A 319 -12.67 -8.23 -16.52
C VAL A 319 -11.61 -9.19 -17.04
N ARG A 320 -11.97 -9.91 -18.10
CA ARG A 320 -11.11 -10.95 -18.67
C ARG A 320 -10.12 -10.37 -19.67
N GLY A 321 -8.84 -10.69 -19.50
CA GLY A 321 -7.83 -10.51 -20.52
C GLY A 321 -7.75 -11.70 -21.48
N ALA A 322 -6.87 -11.62 -22.47
CA ALA A 322 -6.73 -12.62 -23.52
C ALA A 322 -6.40 -14.04 -23.03
N ASP A 323 -5.65 -14.15 -21.92
CA ASP A 323 -5.20 -15.43 -21.35
C ASP A 323 -6.13 -15.97 -20.26
N PHE A 324 -7.32 -15.36 -20.05
CA PHE A 324 -8.27 -15.82 -19.05
C PHE A 324 -9.07 -17.04 -19.56
N GLY A 325 -9.05 -18.13 -18.82
CA GLY A 325 -9.70 -19.38 -19.19
C GLY A 325 -10.13 -20.23 -17.99
N GLU A 326 -10.42 -21.51 -18.25
CA GLU A 326 -10.83 -22.47 -17.21
C GLU A 326 -9.76 -22.65 -16.12
N ASP A 327 -8.47 -22.62 -16.49
CA ASP A 327 -7.35 -22.68 -15.55
C ASP A 327 -7.33 -21.48 -14.60
N SER A 328 -7.75 -20.30 -15.07
CA SER A 328 -7.87 -19.10 -14.24
C SER A 328 -8.96 -19.27 -13.20
N VAL A 329 -10.13 -19.78 -13.59
CA VAL A 329 -11.25 -20.06 -12.67
C VAL A 329 -10.88 -21.12 -11.64
N ARG A 330 -10.23 -22.20 -12.10
CA ARG A 330 -9.72 -23.24 -11.19
C ARG A 330 -8.75 -22.63 -10.15
N ARG A 331 -7.81 -21.80 -10.62
CA ARG A 331 -6.85 -21.14 -9.74
C ARG A 331 -7.51 -20.18 -8.73
N ILE A 332 -8.57 -19.49 -9.11
CA ILE A 332 -9.40 -18.70 -8.17
C ILE A 332 -9.96 -19.63 -7.09
N GLY A 333 -10.54 -20.77 -7.48
CA GLY A 333 -11.10 -21.73 -6.53
C GLY A 333 -10.07 -22.28 -5.54
N GLU A 334 -8.87 -22.63 -6.01
CA GLU A 334 -7.76 -23.06 -5.16
C GLU A 334 -7.37 -21.99 -4.15
N LEU A 335 -7.22 -20.72 -4.60
CA LEU A 335 -6.87 -19.61 -3.73
C LEU A 335 -7.97 -19.29 -2.72
N VAL A 336 -9.25 -19.42 -3.10
CA VAL A 336 -10.38 -19.26 -2.18
C VAL A 336 -10.34 -20.35 -1.11
N ALA A 337 -10.20 -21.63 -1.51
CA ALA A 337 -10.12 -22.73 -0.56
C ALA A 337 -8.89 -22.64 0.37
N GLU A 338 -7.76 -22.21 -0.18
CA GLU A 338 -6.51 -22.02 0.58
C GLU A 338 -6.64 -20.91 1.64
N ARG A 339 -7.39 -19.84 1.33
CA ARG A 339 -7.48 -18.64 2.18
C ARG A 339 -8.67 -18.65 3.14
N PHE A 340 -9.78 -19.21 2.71
CA PHE A 340 -11.05 -19.10 3.43
C PHE A 340 -11.61 -20.45 3.89
N GLY A 341 -11.03 -21.57 3.44
CA GLY A 341 -11.51 -22.90 3.69
C GLY A 341 -12.37 -23.47 2.56
N PRO A 342 -12.48 -24.82 2.49
CA PRO A 342 -13.20 -25.52 1.43
C PRO A 342 -14.74 -25.32 1.49
N GLU A 343 -15.27 -24.84 2.59
CA GLU A 343 -16.69 -24.56 2.79
C GLU A 343 -17.14 -23.22 2.21
N VAL A 344 -16.20 -22.39 1.75
CA VAL A 344 -16.50 -21.09 1.18
C VAL A 344 -16.78 -21.21 -0.31
N SER A 345 -17.96 -20.75 -0.69
CA SER A 345 -18.39 -20.72 -2.08
C SER A 345 -18.04 -19.42 -2.77
N PHE A 346 -17.82 -19.49 -4.07
CA PHE A 346 -17.62 -18.28 -4.86
C PHE A 346 -18.36 -18.37 -6.20
N ALA A 347 -18.64 -17.19 -6.77
CA ALA A 347 -19.18 -17.05 -8.13
C ALA A 347 -18.32 -16.06 -8.91
N CYS A 348 -18.13 -16.28 -10.19
CA CYS A 348 -17.50 -15.35 -11.12
C CYS A 348 -18.56 -14.62 -11.92
N GLU A 349 -18.59 -13.29 -11.82
CA GLU A 349 -19.35 -12.40 -12.68
C GLU A 349 -18.40 -11.76 -13.69
N TYR A 350 -18.65 -11.97 -14.98
CA TYR A 350 -17.83 -11.36 -16.02
C TYR A 350 -18.44 -10.04 -16.43
N VAL A 351 -17.63 -8.99 -16.40
CA VAL A 351 -18.04 -7.61 -16.70
C VAL A 351 -17.03 -6.98 -17.66
N ASP A 352 -17.52 -5.97 -18.43
CA ASP A 352 -16.65 -5.24 -19.37
C ASP A 352 -15.72 -4.25 -18.64
N ALA A 353 -16.15 -3.73 -17.50
CA ALA A 353 -15.35 -2.85 -16.64
C ALA A 353 -15.82 -2.94 -15.18
N ILE A 354 -14.91 -2.74 -14.24
CA ILE A 354 -15.28 -2.52 -12.82
C ILE A 354 -15.71 -1.05 -12.68
N PRO A 355 -16.94 -0.78 -12.17
CA PRO A 355 -17.43 0.59 -12.05
C PRO A 355 -16.69 1.37 -10.97
N GLN A 356 -16.47 2.66 -11.21
CA GLN A 356 -16.03 3.61 -10.19
C GLN A 356 -17.19 3.98 -9.28
N GLU A 357 -16.91 4.25 -8.01
CA GLU A 357 -17.84 4.90 -7.10
C GLU A 357 -18.10 6.36 -7.53
N ALA A 358 -19.14 6.98 -6.99
CA ALA A 358 -19.44 8.40 -7.22
C ALA A 358 -18.27 9.33 -6.84
N SER A 359 -17.38 8.89 -5.97
CA SER A 359 -16.14 9.57 -5.58
C SER A 359 -15.01 9.49 -6.62
N GLY A 360 -15.23 8.77 -7.74
CA GLY A 360 -14.18 8.46 -8.70
C GLY A 360 -13.20 7.37 -8.23
N LYS A 361 -13.44 6.76 -7.07
CA LYS A 361 -12.60 5.69 -6.52
C LYS A 361 -13.12 4.32 -6.93
N TYR A 362 -12.21 3.38 -7.09
CA TYR A 362 -12.56 1.98 -7.26
C TYR A 362 -12.42 1.26 -5.91
N ARG A 363 -13.40 0.42 -5.59
CA ARG A 363 -13.31 -0.53 -4.48
C ARG A 363 -13.04 -1.92 -5.03
N PHE A 364 -11.90 -2.48 -4.63
CA PHE A 364 -11.48 -3.80 -5.13
C PHE A 364 -11.90 -4.92 -4.24
N CYS A 365 -12.11 -4.60 -2.97
CA CYS A 365 -12.63 -5.51 -2.01
C CYS A 365 -13.77 -4.83 -1.27
N ILE A 366 -14.95 -5.42 -1.29
CA ILE A 366 -16.16 -4.92 -0.64
C ILE A 366 -16.64 -6.02 0.28
N SER A 367 -16.63 -5.79 1.58
CA SER A 367 -17.31 -6.68 2.52
C SER A 367 -18.69 -6.12 2.87
N ARG A 368 -19.72 -6.98 2.78
CA ARG A 368 -21.09 -6.72 3.28
C ARG A 368 -21.32 -7.36 4.64
N VAL A 369 -20.28 -7.99 5.19
CA VAL A 369 -20.31 -8.62 6.49
C VAL A 369 -19.95 -7.59 7.54
N ASP A 370 -20.74 -7.51 8.59
CA ASP A 370 -20.43 -6.66 9.74
C ASP A 370 -19.11 -7.06 10.36
N ASN A 371 -18.16 -6.14 10.31
CA ASN A 371 -16.85 -6.33 10.90
C ASN A 371 -16.95 -6.05 12.42
N PRO A 372 -16.54 -6.97 13.31
CA PRO A 372 -16.58 -6.77 14.76
C PRO A 372 -15.78 -5.55 15.24
N PHE A 373 -14.84 -5.05 14.41
CA PHE A 373 -14.03 -3.88 14.71
C PHE A 373 -14.70 -2.55 14.32
N THR A 374 -15.66 -2.53 13.38
CA THR A 374 -16.44 -1.34 13.02
C THR A 374 -17.55 -1.04 14.02
N ARG A 375 -18.09 -2.04 14.73
CA ARG A 375 -19.14 -1.88 15.75
C ARG A 375 -18.74 -1.08 17.00
N ARG A 376 -17.44 -0.91 17.28
CA ARG A 376 -16.98 -0.17 18.47
C ARG A 376 -16.92 1.35 18.29
N GLY A 377 -17.04 1.87 17.06
CA GLY A 377 -17.08 3.32 16.81
C GLY A 377 -18.41 4.00 17.15
N GLU A 378 -19.52 3.25 17.13
CA GLU A 378 -20.86 3.81 17.41
C GLU A 378 -21.27 3.73 18.88
N ALA A 379 -20.68 2.84 19.68
CA ALA A 379 -21.02 2.66 21.09
C ALA A 379 -20.29 3.61 22.06
N ALA A 380 -19.39 4.47 21.58
CA ALA A 380 -18.65 5.44 22.39
C ALA A 380 -19.13 6.91 22.18
N ALA A 381 -20.24 7.10 21.46
CA ALA A 381 -20.81 8.42 21.17
C ALA A 381 -22.23 8.61 21.77
N THR A 382 -22.60 7.81 22.81
CA THR A 382 -23.79 8.08 23.63
C THR A 382 -23.39 8.34 25.07
#